data_eefcae5e860c88d15e0e5a68200d9dd0
#
_entry.id   eefcae5e860c88d15e0e5a68200d9dd0
#
_cell.length_a   1.000
_cell.length_b   1.000
_cell.length_c   1.000
_cell.angle_alpha   90.00
_cell.angle_beta   90.00
_cell.angle_gamma   90.00
#
_symmetry.space_group_name_H-M   'P 1'
#
loop_
_entity.id
_entity.type
_entity.pdbx_description
1 polymer ?
#
loop_
_entity_poly.entity_id
_entity_poly.type
_entity_poly.pdbx_seq_one_letter_code
_entity_poly.pdbx_strand_id
1 'polypeptide(L)'
;MAGNRTERIRGAVHEQYLYDECNRLLQITDGADTVKNYTYDNSGNMLSDGEMSYLYDGFGRLEQVTKADGSFQKNHYDAEGLRAEMEENGQLVKFLYNEDREAVAEEESDGNVIRYIRGLGLISSDSEKAKTYYHYVSDEQGSITHVINGEEKESGELPQEDVQPQVLNHYEYDAFGNTVSCEEQVENRFRYQGEQYDP
;
A
#
# COMPACT_ATOMS: atom_id res chain seq x y z
N MET A 1 18.73 -5.88 -27.39
CA MET A 1 17.83 -6.50 -26.39
C MET A 1 17.71 -5.50 -25.25
N ALA A 2 16.51 -5.22 -24.78
CA ALA A 2 16.25 -4.18 -23.78
C ALA A 2 16.56 -4.62 -22.32
N GLY A 3 17.10 -5.82 -22.11
CA GLY A 3 17.41 -6.34 -20.77
C GLY A 3 16.21 -6.87 -20.00
N ASN A 4 15.05 -7.02 -20.64
CA ASN A 4 13.84 -7.56 -20.02
C ASN A 4 14.03 -9.02 -19.65
N ARG A 5 13.42 -9.43 -18.51
CA ARG A 5 13.38 -10.83 -18.10
C ARG A 5 12.48 -11.59 -19.08
N THR A 6 13.01 -12.59 -19.75
CA THR A 6 12.23 -13.43 -20.67
C THR A 6 11.81 -14.75 -20.04
N GLU A 7 12.44 -15.14 -18.93
CA GLU A 7 12.20 -16.41 -18.25
C GLU A 7 12.48 -16.31 -16.75
N ARG A 8 11.74 -17.07 -15.95
CA ARG A 8 11.98 -17.27 -14.52
C ARG A 8 11.66 -18.72 -14.13
N ILE A 9 12.60 -19.38 -13.48
CA ILE A 9 12.41 -20.73 -12.93
C ILE A 9 12.48 -20.64 -11.40
N ARG A 10 11.43 -21.14 -10.72
CA ARG A 10 11.35 -21.23 -9.27
C ARG A 10 10.72 -22.57 -8.86
N GLY A 11 11.56 -23.52 -8.47
CA GLY A 11 11.10 -24.89 -8.18
C GLY A 11 10.51 -25.55 -9.44
N ALA A 12 9.23 -25.94 -9.36
CA ALA A 12 8.50 -26.54 -10.48
C ALA A 12 7.83 -25.51 -11.41
N VAL A 13 7.81 -24.25 -11.04
CA VAL A 13 7.19 -23.16 -11.81
C VAL A 13 8.21 -22.64 -12.84
N HIS A 14 7.80 -22.59 -14.11
CA HIS A 14 8.62 -22.13 -15.23
C HIS A 14 7.89 -21.07 -16.04
N GLU A 15 8.03 -19.81 -15.62
CA GLU A 15 7.38 -18.68 -16.26
C GLU A 15 8.16 -18.17 -17.48
N GLN A 16 7.44 -17.84 -18.54
CA GLN A 16 7.94 -17.13 -19.71
C GLN A 16 7.21 -15.80 -19.85
N TYR A 17 7.95 -14.77 -20.26
CA TYR A 17 7.49 -13.39 -20.33
C TYR A 17 7.53 -12.89 -21.77
N LEU A 18 6.38 -12.44 -22.28
CA LEU A 18 6.25 -11.86 -23.60
C LEU A 18 6.09 -10.34 -23.50
N TYR A 19 6.84 -9.61 -24.32
CA TYR A 19 6.82 -8.15 -24.36
C TYR A 19 6.44 -7.66 -25.76
N ASP A 20 5.86 -6.45 -25.83
CA ASP A 20 5.64 -5.74 -27.09
C ASP A 20 6.89 -4.97 -27.58
N GLU A 21 6.75 -4.28 -28.70
CA GLU A 21 7.82 -3.47 -29.29
C GLU A 21 8.22 -2.26 -28.44
N CYS A 22 7.36 -1.84 -27.50
CA CYS A 22 7.60 -0.78 -26.53
C CYS A 22 8.16 -1.29 -25.19
N ASN A 23 8.54 -2.59 -25.10
CA ASN A 23 9.03 -3.28 -23.90
C ASN A 23 7.99 -3.37 -22.78
N ARG A 24 6.69 -3.32 -23.08
CA ARG A 24 5.62 -3.54 -22.10
C ARG A 24 5.31 -5.02 -22.03
N LEU A 25 5.14 -5.55 -20.83
CA LEU A 25 4.82 -6.96 -20.59
C LEU A 25 3.41 -7.27 -21.08
N LEU A 26 3.25 -8.15 -22.04
CA LEU A 26 1.95 -8.55 -22.59
C LEU A 26 1.39 -9.79 -21.90
N GLN A 27 2.27 -10.72 -21.57
CA GLN A 27 1.83 -12.03 -21.10
C GLN A 27 2.87 -12.70 -20.21
N ILE A 28 2.39 -13.45 -19.22
CA ILE A 28 3.15 -14.46 -18.50
C ILE A 28 2.50 -15.81 -18.77
N THR A 29 3.30 -16.82 -19.11
CA THR A 29 2.86 -18.21 -19.28
C THR A 29 3.64 -19.12 -18.34
N ASP A 30 3.04 -20.23 -17.88
CA ASP A 30 3.70 -21.34 -17.20
C ASP A 30 3.47 -22.61 -18.04
N GLY A 31 4.51 -23.06 -18.73
CA GLY A 31 4.40 -24.11 -19.74
C GLY A 31 3.50 -23.68 -20.91
N ALA A 32 2.39 -24.41 -21.15
CA ALA A 32 1.42 -24.08 -22.20
C ALA A 32 0.28 -23.17 -21.73
N ASP A 33 0.16 -22.94 -20.43
CA ASP A 33 -0.94 -22.19 -19.84
C ASP A 33 -0.59 -20.69 -19.71
N THR A 34 -1.54 -19.84 -20.05
CA THR A 34 -1.45 -18.40 -19.77
C THR A 34 -1.80 -18.15 -18.33
N VAL A 35 -0.86 -17.57 -17.56
CA VAL A 35 -1.06 -17.23 -16.15
C VAL A 35 -1.60 -15.82 -16.01
N LYS A 36 -1.05 -14.85 -16.78
CA LYS A 36 -1.49 -13.44 -16.77
C LYS A 36 -1.44 -12.83 -18.17
N ASN A 37 -2.42 -11.93 -18.44
CA ASN A 37 -2.45 -11.10 -19.63
C ASN A 37 -2.52 -9.63 -19.22
N TYR A 38 -1.74 -8.79 -19.90
CA TYR A 38 -1.66 -7.36 -19.65
C TYR A 38 -2.14 -6.58 -20.87
N THR A 39 -2.89 -5.51 -20.64
CA THR A 39 -3.32 -4.61 -21.70
C THR A 39 -2.97 -3.16 -21.34
N TYR A 40 -2.73 -2.33 -22.35
CA TYR A 40 -2.28 -0.95 -22.17
C TYR A 40 -3.04 0.00 -23.10
N ASP A 41 -3.14 1.26 -22.68
CA ASP A 41 -3.56 2.34 -23.56
C ASP A 41 -2.41 2.81 -24.49
N ASN A 42 -2.71 3.79 -25.34
CA ASN A 42 -1.72 4.36 -26.25
C ASN A 42 -0.62 5.18 -25.55
N SER A 43 -0.87 5.63 -24.32
CA SER A 43 0.09 6.36 -23.49
C SER A 43 1.01 5.44 -22.71
N GLY A 44 0.71 4.12 -22.68
CA GLY A 44 1.47 3.10 -21.97
C GLY A 44 0.94 2.80 -20.57
N ASN A 45 -0.18 3.39 -20.16
CA ASN A 45 -0.83 3.06 -18.90
C ASN A 45 -1.44 1.65 -18.98
N MET A 46 -1.24 0.84 -17.95
CA MET A 46 -1.81 -0.51 -17.87
C MET A 46 -3.32 -0.45 -17.64
N LEU A 47 -4.10 -1.01 -18.55
CA LEU A 47 -5.56 -1.08 -18.44
C LEU A 47 -6.06 -2.33 -17.72
N SER A 48 -5.29 -3.42 -17.75
CA SER A 48 -5.57 -4.65 -17.04
C SER A 48 -4.32 -5.50 -16.87
N ASP A 49 -4.26 -6.25 -15.76
CA ASP A 49 -3.27 -7.31 -15.51
C ASP A 49 -3.88 -8.72 -15.58
N GLY A 50 -5.15 -8.81 -16.02
CA GLY A 50 -5.92 -10.05 -16.12
C GLY A 50 -6.76 -10.34 -14.88
N GLU A 51 -6.49 -9.73 -13.73
CA GLU A 51 -7.24 -9.86 -12.49
C GLU A 51 -7.98 -8.57 -12.13
N MET A 52 -7.35 -7.44 -12.43
CA MET A 52 -7.87 -6.10 -12.15
C MET A 52 -7.96 -5.28 -13.44
N SER A 53 -8.80 -4.26 -13.42
CA SER A 53 -8.86 -3.22 -14.45
C SER A 53 -8.54 -1.86 -13.86
N TYR A 54 -7.88 -1.00 -14.65
CA TYR A 54 -7.34 0.27 -14.24
C TYR A 54 -7.85 1.39 -15.14
N LEU A 55 -8.24 2.50 -14.52
CA LEU A 55 -8.64 3.74 -15.20
C LEU A 55 -7.73 4.87 -14.75
N TYR A 56 -7.36 5.73 -15.70
CA TYR A 56 -6.47 6.86 -15.44
C TYR A 56 -7.16 8.18 -15.78
N ASP A 57 -6.81 9.21 -15.04
CA ASP A 57 -7.28 10.57 -15.31
C ASP A 57 -6.52 11.21 -16.52
N GLY A 58 -6.92 12.43 -16.90
CA GLY A 58 -6.31 13.15 -18.00
C GLY A 58 -4.82 13.51 -17.82
N PHE A 59 -4.27 13.33 -16.64
CA PHE A 59 -2.85 13.51 -16.30
C PHE A 59 -2.08 12.18 -16.24
N GLY A 60 -2.74 11.05 -16.48
CA GLY A 60 -2.15 9.70 -16.41
C GLY A 60 -1.99 9.19 -14.97
N ARG A 61 -2.73 9.74 -14.00
CA ARG A 61 -2.75 9.26 -12.62
C ARG A 61 -3.84 8.21 -12.45
N LEU A 62 -3.61 7.19 -11.63
CA LEU A 62 -4.54 6.09 -11.40
C LEU A 62 -5.83 6.59 -10.71
N GLU A 63 -6.90 6.73 -11.48
CA GLU A 63 -8.21 7.21 -11.00
C GLU A 63 -9.03 6.10 -10.36
N GLN A 64 -9.01 4.89 -10.94
CA GLN A 64 -9.78 3.77 -10.40
C GLN A 64 -9.11 2.42 -10.65
N VAL A 65 -9.20 1.55 -9.66
CA VAL A 65 -8.92 0.12 -9.76
C VAL A 65 -10.23 -0.63 -9.53
N THR A 66 -10.51 -1.66 -10.33
CA THR A 66 -11.70 -2.51 -10.16
C THR A 66 -11.28 -3.97 -10.23
N LYS A 67 -11.64 -4.76 -9.21
CA LYS A 67 -11.41 -6.20 -9.13
C LYS A 67 -12.49 -6.99 -9.89
N ALA A 68 -12.24 -8.24 -10.19
CA ALA A 68 -13.18 -9.10 -10.94
C ALA A 68 -14.52 -9.31 -10.23
N ASP A 69 -14.58 -9.19 -8.91
CA ASP A 69 -15.81 -9.30 -8.10
C ASP A 69 -16.65 -8.00 -8.10
N GLY A 70 -16.14 -6.94 -8.76
CA GLY A 70 -16.77 -5.63 -8.83
C GLY A 70 -16.42 -4.70 -7.69
N SER A 71 -15.63 -5.13 -6.72
CA SER A 71 -15.06 -4.22 -5.72
C SER A 71 -14.12 -3.21 -6.39
N PHE A 72 -14.07 -2.00 -5.88
CA PHE A 72 -13.31 -0.93 -6.51
C PHE A 72 -12.67 0.01 -5.48
N GLN A 73 -11.60 0.66 -5.93
CA GLN A 73 -11.01 1.81 -5.28
C GLN A 73 -10.96 2.97 -6.28
N LYS A 74 -11.39 4.16 -5.85
CA LYS A 74 -11.23 5.42 -6.61
C LYS A 74 -10.31 6.36 -5.88
N ASN A 75 -9.49 7.07 -6.65
CA ASN A 75 -8.53 8.05 -6.14
C ASN A 75 -8.85 9.43 -6.71
N HIS A 76 -8.84 10.46 -5.86
CA HIS A 76 -8.93 11.86 -6.25
C HIS A 76 -7.65 12.56 -5.82
N TYR A 77 -7.11 13.35 -6.72
CA TYR A 77 -5.83 14.04 -6.52
C TYR A 77 -6.04 15.55 -6.42
N ASP A 78 -5.25 16.16 -5.58
CA ASP A 78 -5.20 17.61 -5.48
C ASP A 78 -4.42 18.26 -6.65
N ALA A 79 -4.25 19.59 -6.60
CA ALA A 79 -3.54 20.35 -7.62
C ALA A 79 -2.03 20.05 -7.64
N GLU A 80 -1.47 19.53 -6.56
CA GLU A 80 -0.06 19.14 -6.44
C GLU A 80 0.20 17.68 -6.87
N GLY A 81 -0.89 16.94 -7.17
CA GLY A 81 -0.84 15.55 -7.57
C GLY A 81 -0.77 14.56 -6.40
N LEU A 82 -1.04 15.02 -5.18
CA LEU A 82 -1.18 14.14 -4.03
C LEU A 82 -2.59 13.53 -3.99
N ARG A 83 -2.71 12.28 -3.55
CA ARG A 83 -4.01 11.60 -3.39
C ARG A 83 -4.76 12.19 -2.21
N ALA A 84 -5.60 13.20 -2.47
CA ALA A 84 -6.36 13.90 -1.45
C ALA A 84 -7.51 13.06 -0.89
N GLU A 85 -8.12 12.20 -1.72
CA GLU A 85 -9.22 11.34 -1.32
C GLU A 85 -9.09 9.96 -1.96
N MET A 86 -9.53 8.96 -1.23
CA MET A 86 -9.68 7.58 -1.70
C MET A 86 -11.06 7.07 -1.30
N GLU A 87 -11.79 6.51 -2.25
CA GLU A 87 -13.05 5.83 -2.00
C GLU A 87 -12.86 4.33 -2.25
N GLU A 88 -13.06 3.51 -1.24
CA GLU A 88 -13.02 2.07 -1.35
C GLU A 88 -14.41 1.49 -1.05
N ASN A 89 -15.04 0.90 -2.07
CA ASN A 89 -16.37 0.27 -1.97
C ASN A 89 -17.44 1.15 -1.28
N GLY A 90 -17.37 2.48 -1.51
CA GLY A 90 -18.29 3.46 -0.93
C GLY A 90 -17.85 4.03 0.43
N GLN A 91 -16.70 3.63 0.95
CA GLN A 91 -16.07 4.24 2.13
C GLN A 91 -15.06 5.28 1.67
N LEU A 92 -15.27 6.55 2.04
CA LEU A 92 -14.39 7.66 1.69
C LEU A 92 -13.38 7.90 2.80
N VAL A 93 -12.12 8.02 2.41
CA VAL A 93 -11.01 8.48 3.26
C VAL A 93 -10.39 9.71 2.64
N LYS A 94 -10.16 10.75 3.44
CA LYS A 94 -9.46 11.98 3.03
C LYS A 94 -8.09 12.04 3.69
N PHE A 95 -7.09 12.49 2.94
CA PHE A 95 -5.72 12.59 3.42
C PHE A 95 -5.29 14.05 3.58
N LEU A 96 -4.54 14.32 4.63
CA LEU A 96 -3.84 15.59 4.85
C LEU A 96 -2.33 15.33 4.80
N TYR A 97 -1.62 16.17 4.05
CA TYR A 97 -0.18 16.09 3.87
C TYR A 97 0.55 17.28 4.49
N ASN A 98 1.79 17.05 4.92
CA ASN A 98 2.72 18.10 5.35
C ASN A 98 3.45 18.72 4.14
N GLU A 99 4.38 19.66 4.40
CA GLU A 99 5.21 20.30 3.38
C GLU A 99 6.17 19.33 2.69
N ASP A 100 6.51 18.20 3.33
CA ASP A 100 7.35 17.14 2.79
C ASP A 100 6.55 16.11 1.98
N ARG A 101 5.23 16.37 1.75
CA ARG A 101 4.31 15.49 1.01
C ARG A 101 4.03 14.15 1.71
N GLU A 102 4.24 14.08 3.00
CA GLU A 102 3.95 12.91 3.82
C GLU A 102 2.54 13.03 4.41
N ALA A 103 1.75 11.96 4.37
CA ALA A 103 0.45 11.93 5.03
C ALA A 103 0.62 12.06 6.55
N VAL A 104 -0.04 13.07 7.14
CA VAL A 104 -0.01 13.37 8.58
C VAL A 104 -1.35 13.15 9.25
N ALA A 105 -2.43 13.03 8.49
CA ALA A 105 -3.73 12.61 8.99
C ALA A 105 -4.58 11.99 7.88
N GLU A 106 -5.55 11.18 8.29
CA GLU A 106 -6.66 10.75 7.45
C GLU A 106 -7.99 10.90 8.20
N GLU A 107 -9.03 11.25 7.47
CA GLU A 107 -10.41 11.34 7.94
C GLU A 107 -11.24 10.28 7.23
N GLU A 108 -11.82 9.37 8.00
CA GLU A 108 -12.70 8.31 7.51
C GLU A 108 -14.14 8.82 7.34
N SER A 109 -14.95 8.11 6.55
CA SER A 109 -16.33 8.48 6.23
C SER A 109 -17.24 8.60 7.47
N ASP A 110 -16.92 7.95 8.57
CA ASP A 110 -17.63 8.00 9.84
C ASP A 110 -17.19 9.18 10.73
N GLY A 111 -16.24 9.99 10.25
CA GLY A 111 -15.65 11.15 10.95
C GLY A 111 -14.57 10.75 11.97
N ASN A 112 -14.06 9.52 11.92
CA ASN A 112 -12.85 9.17 12.66
C ASN A 112 -11.66 9.86 12.01
N VAL A 113 -10.78 10.44 12.83
CA VAL A 113 -9.53 11.07 12.37
C VAL A 113 -8.37 10.31 12.98
N ILE A 114 -7.50 9.77 12.11
CA ILE A 114 -6.25 9.15 12.49
C ILE A 114 -5.13 10.15 12.20
N ARG A 115 -4.31 10.45 13.21
CA ARG A 115 -3.15 11.34 13.08
C ARG A 115 -1.87 10.51 13.05
N TYR A 116 -0.93 10.91 12.22
CA TYR A 116 0.36 10.26 12.05
C TYR A 116 1.47 11.16 12.57
N ILE A 117 2.22 10.67 13.54
CA ILE A 117 3.39 11.36 14.10
C ILE A 117 4.63 10.85 13.36
N ARG A 118 5.33 11.79 12.74
CA ARG A 118 6.51 11.51 11.92
C ARG A 118 7.76 12.17 12.47
N GLY A 119 8.90 11.53 12.22
CA GLY A 119 10.25 12.06 12.44
C GLY A 119 11.07 11.82 11.18
N LEU A 120 12.13 11.01 11.24
CA LEU A 120 12.81 10.50 10.03
C LEU A 120 11.97 9.47 9.26
N GLY A 121 10.87 8.99 9.85
CA GLY A 121 9.89 8.08 9.30
C GLY A 121 8.64 8.11 10.15
N LEU A 122 7.72 7.17 9.94
CA LEU A 122 6.51 7.02 10.72
C LEU A 122 6.83 6.47 12.11
N ILE A 123 6.46 7.20 13.16
CA ILE A 123 6.73 6.85 14.57
C ILE A 123 5.49 6.24 15.23
N SER A 124 4.35 6.94 15.14
CA SER A 124 3.12 6.52 15.79
C SER A 124 1.89 7.07 15.09
N SER A 125 0.74 6.48 15.38
CA SER A 125 -0.56 7.01 15.02
C SER A 125 -1.51 6.98 16.21
N ASP A 126 -2.46 7.91 16.22
CA ASP A 126 -3.51 7.96 17.22
C ASP A 126 -4.87 8.31 16.61
N SER A 127 -5.93 7.81 17.22
CA SER A 127 -7.30 8.18 16.92
C SER A 127 -8.09 8.41 18.19
N GLU A 128 -8.59 9.64 18.36
CA GLU A 128 -9.40 9.99 19.53
C GLU A 128 -10.74 9.26 19.55
N LYS A 129 -11.36 9.06 18.39
CA LYS A 129 -12.66 8.41 18.29
C LYS A 129 -12.56 6.91 18.51
N ALA A 130 -11.59 6.27 17.85
CA ALA A 130 -11.36 4.82 17.98
C ALA A 130 -10.64 4.45 19.30
N LYS A 131 -10.09 5.43 20.02
CA LYS A 131 -9.27 5.21 21.23
C LYS A 131 -8.09 4.27 20.96
N THR A 132 -7.46 4.43 19.80
CA THR A 132 -6.29 3.64 19.40
C THR A 132 -5.04 4.50 19.42
N TYR A 133 -3.95 3.87 19.85
CA TYR A 133 -2.61 4.45 19.77
C TYR A 133 -1.63 3.36 19.36
N TYR A 134 -0.96 3.55 18.24
CA TYR A 134 -0.03 2.56 17.70
C TYR A 134 1.37 3.15 17.55
N HIS A 135 2.39 2.32 17.80
CA HIS A 135 3.78 2.59 17.46
C HIS A 135 4.20 1.75 16.26
N TYR A 136 5.02 2.33 15.41
CA TYR A 136 5.56 1.68 14.22
C TYR A 136 7.05 1.40 14.40
N VAL A 137 7.45 0.18 14.06
CA VAL A 137 8.86 -0.22 14.01
C VAL A 137 9.23 -0.40 12.54
N SER A 138 10.26 0.32 12.13
CA SER A 138 10.78 0.26 10.76
C SER A 138 12.13 -0.43 10.71
N ASP A 139 12.44 -1.02 9.54
CA ASP A 139 13.78 -1.47 9.20
C ASP A 139 14.68 -0.29 8.77
N GLU A 140 15.92 -0.59 8.37
CA GLU A 140 16.90 0.41 7.91
C GLU A 140 16.48 1.12 6.61
N GLN A 141 15.51 0.57 5.86
CA GLN A 141 14.99 1.14 4.62
C GLN A 141 13.72 1.98 4.86
N GLY A 142 13.22 2.04 6.10
CA GLY A 142 11.99 2.72 6.46
C GLY A 142 10.72 1.87 6.28
N SER A 143 10.85 0.59 5.92
CA SER A 143 9.71 -0.31 5.78
C SER A 143 9.15 -0.68 7.15
N ILE A 144 7.84 -0.59 7.31
CA ILE A 144 7.18 -0.96 8.56
C ILE A 144 7.26 -2.47 8.73
N THR A 145 7.94 -2.93 9.77
CA THR A 145 8.07 -4.35 10.10
C THR A 145 7.11 -4.79 11.19
N HIS A 146 6.77 -3.90 12.15
CA HIS A 146 5.82 -4.19 13.22
C HIS A 146 4.93 -2.98 13.50
N VAL A 147 3.69 -3.27 13.90
CA VAL A 147 2.80 -2.33 14.57
C VAL A 147 2.59 -2.83 15.98
N ILE A 148 2.82 -1.96 16.95
CA ILE A 148 2.78 -2.29 18.38
C ILE A 148 1.67 -1.47 19.03
N ASN A 149 0.87 -2.09 19.90
CA ASN A 149 -0.11 -1.37 20.70
C ASN A 149 0.61 -0.40 21.65
N GLY A 150 0.27 0.87 21.55
CA GLY A 150 0.68 1.89 22.48
C GLY A 150 -0.37 2.09 23.55
N GLU A 151 0.03 2.47 24.74
CA GLU A 151 -0.88 2.93 25.78
C GLU A 151 -1.05 4.44 25.69
N GLU A 152 -2.30 4.91 25.63
CA GLU A 152 -2.61 6.33 25.84
C GLU A 152 -2.32 6.63 27.33
N LYS A 153 -1.24 7.35 27.59
CA LYS A 153 -0.93 7.78 28.96
C LYS A 153 -1.81 8.97 29.30
N GLU A 154 -2.73 8.80 30.23
CA GLU A 154 -3.29 9.96 30.93
C GLU A 154 -2.13 10.73 31.57
N SER A 155 -2.06 12.03 31.31
CA SER A 155 -0.97 12.90 31.77
C SER A 155 -0.84 12.83 33.30
N GLY A 156 0.17 12.12 33.78
CA GLY A 156 0.52 12.05 35.21
C GLY A 156 0.81 10.66 35.77
N GLU A 157 0.57 9.58 35.05
CA GLU A 157 0.93 8.25 35.50
C GLU A 157 2.36 7.86 35.09
N LEU A 158 3.12 7.36 36.07
CA LEU A 158 4.44 6.77 35.81
C LEU A 158 4.26 5.48 35.01
N PRO A 159 5.20 5.14 34.08
CA PRO A 159 5.15 3.87 33.35
C PRO A 159 5.01 2.71 34.34
N GLN A 160 4.03 1.84 34.14
CA GLN A 160 4.03 0.56 34.84
C GLN A 160 5.17 -0.28 34.24
N GLU A 161 6.13 -0.68 35.06
CA GLU A 161 7.39 -1.33 34.63
C GLU A 161 7.23 -2.71 33.98
N ASP A 162 6.01 -3.28 33.90
CA ASP A 162 5.77 -4.67 33.50
C ASP A 162 4.82 -4.88 32.30
N VAL A 163 4.37 -3.82 31.61
CA VAL A 163 3.53 -4.03 30.42
C VAL A 163 4.42 -4.25 29.22
N GLN A 164 4.51 -5.49 28.77
CA GLN A 164 5.20 -5.83 27.52
C GLN A 164 4.38 -5.27 26.34
N PRO A 165 5.01 -4.56 25.40
CA PRO A 165 4.32 -4.05 24.21
C PRO A 165 3.75 -5.23 23.41
N GLN A 166 2.45 -5.18 23.10
CA GLN A 166 1.80 -6.19 22.28
C GLN A 166 2.06 -5.89 20.81
N VAL A 167 2.68 -6.83 20.10
CA VAL A 167 2.79 -6.78 18.63
C VAL A 167 1.42 -7.11 18.05
N LEU A 168 0.87 -6.20 17.24
CA LEU A 168 -0.41 -6.33 16.57
C LEU A 168 -0.22 -6.79 15.12
N ASN A 169 0.78 -6.24 14.43
CA ASN A 169 1.09 -6.62 13.05
C ASN A 169 2.57 -6.92 12.91
N HIS A 170 2.87 -7.88 12.03
CA HIS A 170 4.22 -8.21 11.63
C HIS A 170 4.30 -8.41 10.12
N TYR A 171 5.31 -7.82 9.49
CA TYR A 171 5.57 -7.89 8.05
C TYR A 171 7.01 -8.25 7.76
N GLU A 172 7.21 -9.08 6.75
CA GLU A 172 8.51 -9.34 6.15
C GLU A 172 8.46 -9.06 4.64
N TYR A 173 9.54 -8.49 4.13
CA TYR A 173 9.65 -8.12 2.71
C TYR A 173 10.85 -8.79 2.07
N ASP A 174 10.74 -9.12 0.78
CA ASP A 174 11.91 -9.47 -0.01
C ASP A 174 12.67 -8.21 -0.48
N ALA A 175 13.82 -8.40 -1.13
CA ALA A 175 14.65 -7.30 -1.60
C ALA A 175 13.99 -6.41 -2.69
N PHE A 176 12.82 -6.77 -3.17
CA PHE A 176 12.05 -6.03 -4.18
C PHE A 176 10.79 -5.38 -3.60
N GLY A 177 10.56 -5.50 -2.27
CA GLY A 177 9.40 -4.95 -1.58
C GLY A 177 8.15 -5.83 -1.61
N ASN A 178 8.25 -7.05 -2.15
CA ASN A 178 7.11 -7.96 -2.05
C ASN A 178 6.96 -8.45 -0.61
N THR A 179 5.75 -8.41 -0.07
CA THR A 179 5.44 -8.96 1.24
C THR A 179 5.55 -10.48 1.18
N VAL A 180 6.47 -11.06 1.95
CA VAL A 180 6.68 -12.52 2.04
C VAL A 180 6.03 -13.14 3.26
N SER A 181 5.79 -12.35 4.29
CA SER A 181 5.01 -12.71 5.48
C SER A 181 4.17 -11.51 5.93
N CYS A 182 2.92 -11.76 6.30
CA CYS A 182 1.99 -10.74 6.75
C CYS A 182 1.08 -11.32 7.82
N GLU A 183 1.20 -10.81 9.05
CA GLU A 183 0.32 -11.10 10.17
C GLU A 183 -0.30 -9.78 10.62
N GLU A 184 -1.60 -9.59 10.45
CA GLU A 184 -2.31 -8.36 10.81
C GLU A 184 -3.47 -8.63 11.76
N GLN A 185 -3.49 -7.88 12.87
CA GLN A 185 -4.61 -7.81 13.80
C GLN A 185 -5.34 -6.47 13.70
N VAL A 186 -4.69 -5.45 13.16
CA VAL A 186 -5.23 -4.10 12.93
C VAL A 186 -4.91 -3.63 11.53
N GLU A 187 -5.79 -2.80 10.97
CA GLU A 187 -5.54 -2.18 9.66
C GLU A 187 -4.30 -1.29 9.73
N ASN A 188 -3.42 -1.41 8.73
CA ASN A 188 -2.23 -0.57 8.59
C ASN A 188 -2.03 -0.17 7.13
N ARG A 189 -2.04 1.12 6.90
CA ARG A 189 -1.91 1.72 5.58
C ARG A 189 -0.46 1.86 5.11
N PHE A 190 0.51 1.84 6.01
CA PHE A 190 1.92 2.06 5.66
C PHE A 190 2.72 0.76 5.76
N ARG A 191 3.46 0.41 4.70
CA ARG A 191 4.22 -0.85 4.63
C ARG A 191 5.64 -0.64 4.13
N TYR A 192 5.98 -1.16 2.97
CA TYR A 192 7.33 -1.12 2.41
C TYR A 192 7.80 0.33 2.19
N GLN A 193 9.00 0.66 2.66
CA GLN A 193 9.59 2.00 2.65
C GLN A 193 8.69 3.10 3.25
N GLY A 194 7.75 2.73 4.13
CA GLY A 194 6.81 3.67 4.72
C GLY A 194 5.77 4.25 3.77
N GLU A 195 5.65 3.66 2.58
CA GLU A 195 4.67 4.07 1.58
C GLU A 195 3.26 3.52 1.88
N GLN A 196 2.25 4.20 1.34
CA GLN A 196 0.87 3.73 1.44
C GLN A 196 0.69 2.45 0.63
N TYR A 197 0.13 1.44 1.27
CA TYR A 197 -0.25 0.18 0.64
C TYR A 197 -1.72 0.22 0.24
N ASP A 198 -1.99 -0.08 -1.01
CA ASP A 198 -3.34 -0.26 -1.56
C ASP A 198 -3.57 -1.78 -1.77
N PRO A 199 -4.53 -2.42 -1.07
CA PRO A 199 -4.76 -3.87 -1.07
C PRO A 199 -5.34 -4.44 -2.37
#